data_b275627f563591aad80645f1b80e6880
#
_entry.id   b275627f563591aad80645f1b80e6880
#
_cell.length_a   1.000
_cell.length_b   1.000
_cell.length_c   1.000
_cell.angle_alpha   90.00
_cell.angle_beta   90.00
_cell.angle_gamma   90.00
#
_symmetry.space_group_name_H-M   'P 1'
#
loop_
_entity.id
_entity.type
_entity.pdbx_description
1 polymer ?
#
loop_
_entity_poly.entity_id
_entity_poly.type
_entity_poly.pdbx_seq_one_letter_code
_entity_poly.pdbx_strand_id
1 'polypeptide(L)'
;MCIRDRSGNLYKLKAYEYPRRTDADGEKMLAYLNTLYADKQAFELRADSLRKEVRQRLGIDTLLAQCVNSTPILSKIRKFDGYTVQNFALETLPGLYVCGSVYTPQSKGKHALIICPNGHFGGGRYREDQQQRMGTLARMGAVCVDYDLFGWGESILQVGSTAHRSSAAHTIQAMNGLLILDYMLASRKDIDTKRIGANGGSGGGTHTVLLTTLDDRFTASAPVVSLASHFDGGCPCESGMPIQLSAGGTCNAELAATFAPRPQLVVSDGGDWTASVPALEFPYLQRIYGFYDAKDNVTNVHLPKEKHDFGPNKRNAVYDFFAEVFDLDKKMLDESKVTIEPESAMYSFGEKGELLPENAIRSFDKVAAYFDKKAFAKLKSDASLEKKAMEWVASLNLDDEKKSGFAVTTIYNHLRQVRDWHNDHPYTTIPAGINPTTGKPLTQLEREIIADSAMPKEVHERLMKGLRRVLTEEQVEQILDKYTVGKVAFTMKGYQEIVPDMTEEETAFILEQLK
;
A
#
# COMPACT_ATOMS: atom_id res chain seq x y z
N MET A 1 3.09 2.24 15.04
CA MET A 1 1.85 2.94 14.66
C MET A 1 0.69 2.27 15.38
N CYS A 2 -0.19 3.02 16.02
CA CYS A 2 -1.29 2.45 16.80
C CYS A 2 -2.61 2.78 16.10
N ILE A 3 -3.43 1.75 15.86
CA ILE A 3 -4.82 1.92 15.43
C ILE A 3 -5.70 1.72 16.66
N ARG A 4 -6.66 2.61 16.88
CA ARG A 4 -7.73 2.38 17.84
C ARG A 4 -8.94 1.83 17.10
N ASP A 5 -9.49 0.73 17.58
CA ASP A 5 -10.82 0.29 17.17
C ASP A 5 -11.90 1.16 17.84
N ARG A 6 -13.16 0.94 17.45
CA ARG A 6 -14.31 1.62 18.04
C ARG A 6 -14.51 1.37 19.55
N SER A 7 -13.89 0.33 20.11
CA SER A 7 -13.89 0.02 21.54
C SER A 7 -12.76 0.72 22.29
N GLY A 8 -11.93 1.53 21.62
CA GLY A 8 -10.79 2.21 22.21
C GLY A 8 -9.55 1.34 22.38
N ASN A 9 -9.59 0.08 21.90
CA ASN A 9 -8.44 -0.82 21.95
C ASN A 9 -7.36 -0.37 20.97
N LEU A 10 -6.16 -0.19 21.49
CA LEU A 10 -4.97 0.11 20.72
C LEU A 10 -4.44 -1.17 20.07
N TYR A 11 -4.70 -1.35 18.78
CA TYR A 11 -3.93 -2.31 18.00
C TYR A 11 -2.59 -1.67 17.64
N LYS A 12 -1.53 -2.10 18.31
CA LYS A 12 -0.18 -1.87 17.82
C LYS A 12 -0.04 -2.67 16.53
N LEU A 13 -0.24 -2.04 15.39
CA LEU A 13 0.28 -2.57 14.15
C LEU A 13 1.79 -2.58 14.32
N LYS A 14 2.37 -3.78 14.45
CA LYS A 14 3.81 -3.93 14.31
C LYS A 14 4.13 -3.35 12.95
N ALA A 15 4.90 -2.26 12.92
CA ALA A 15 5.41 -1.73 11.66
C ALA A 15 6.27 -2.83 11.06
N TYR A 16 5.77 -3.51 10.02
CA TYR A 16 6.61 -4.36 9.21
C TYR A 16 7.58 -3.42 8.50
N GLU A 17 8.79 -3.38 8.99
CA GLU A 17 9.87 -2.77 8.23
C GLU A 17 10.15 -3.72 7.06
N TYR A 18 9.50 -3.49 5.93
CA TYR A 18 10.07 -3.95 4.67
C TYR A 18 11.50 -3.46 4.62
N PRO A 19 12.45 -4.23 4.05
CA PRO A 19 13.79 -3.72 3.84
C PRO A 19 13.66 -2.46 3.01
N ARG A 20 13.65 -1.33 3.70
CA ARG A 20 13.54 -0.02 3.06
C ARG A 20 14.78 0.14 2.20
N ARG A 21 14.56 0.53 0.97
CA ARG A 21 15.64 1.04 0.13
C ARG A 21 16.24 2.26 0.84
N THR A 22 17.52 2.46 0.66
CA THR A 22 18.21 3.64 1.13
C THR A 22 18.02 4.79 0.12
N ASP A 23 18.34 6.03 0.52
CA ASP A 23 18.38 7.17 -0.41
C ASP A 23 19.28 6.85 -1.62
N ALA A 24 20.40 6.17 -1.41
CA ALA A 24 21.29 5.71 -2.49
C ALA A 24 20.62 4.70 -3.45
N ASP A 25 19.70 3.89 -2.97
CA ASP A 25 18.91 2.98 -3.84
C ASP A 25 17.87 3.77 -4.64
N GLY A 26 17.28 4.80 -4.03
CA GLY A 26 16.39 5.75 -4.70
C GLY A 26 17.10 6.53 -5.80
N GLU A 27 18.29 7.02 -5.50
CA GLU A 27 19.17 7.73 -6.46
C GLU A 27 19.52 6.83 -7.67
N LYS A 28 19.91 5.57 -7.41
CA LYS A 28 20.16 4.57 -8.48
C LYS A 28 18.90 4.29 -9.30
N MET A 29 17.74 4.20 -8.67
CA MET A 29 16.46 4.00 -9.36
C MET A 29 16.17 5.17 -10.28
N LEU A 30 16.26 6.41 -9.80
CA LEU A 30 16.01 7.60 -10.62
C LEU A 30 17.04 7.73 -11.75
N ALA A 31 18.32 7.41 -11.48
CA ALA A 31 19.35 7.37 -12.50
C ALA A 31 19.02 6.34 -13.60
N TYR A 32 18.60 5.13 -13.21
CA TYR A 32 18.14 4.10 -14.16
C TYR A 32 16.95 4.58 -14.99
N LEU A 33 15.90 5.11 -14.34
CA LEU A 33 14.71 5.61 -15.02
C LEU A 33 15.06 6.73 -16.02
N ASN A 34 16.01 7.59 -15.67
CA ASN A 34 16.49 8.65 -16.55
C ASN A 34 17.15 8.14 -17.84
N THR A 35 17.61 6.88 -17.88
CA THR A 35 18.17 6.26 -19.11
C THR A 35 17.09 5.73 -20.04
N LEU A 36 15.84 5.53 -19.56
CA LEU A 36 14.78 4.90 -20.34
C LEU A 36 14.08 5.86 -21.32
N TYR A 37 14.15 7.15 -21.05
CA TYR A 37 13.51 8.19 -21.89
C TYR A 37 14.28 9.50 -21.84
N ALA A 38 14.52 10.07 -23.03
CA ALA A 38 15.26 11.31 -23.18
C ALA A 38 14.36 12.51 -23.54
N ASP A 39 13.14 12.25 -23.99
CA ASP A 39 12.20 13.24 -24.48
C ASP A 39 10.75 12.90 -24.14
N LYS A 40 9.84 13.80 -24.52
CA LYS A 40 8.40 13.66 -24.28
C LYS A 40 7.82 12.37 -24.87
N GLN A 41 8.15 12.06 -26.13
CA GLN A 41 7.56 10.92 -26.84
C GLN A 41 7.95 9.59 -26.17
N ALA A 42 9.22 9.46 -25.83
CA ALA A 42 9.72 8.25 -25.12
C ALA A 42 9.09 8.12 -23.73
N PHE A 43 8.92 9.25 -23.02
CA PHE A 43 8.27 9.24 -21.71
C PHE A 43 6.77 8.89 -21.80
N GLU A 44 6.03 9.41 -22.78
CA GLU A 44 4.61 9.08 -22.97
C GLU A 44 4.41 7.58 -23.24
N LEU A 45 5.22 6.97 -24.11
CA LEU A 45 5.20 5.53 -24.34
C LEU A 45 5.48 4.73 -23.05
N ARG A 46 6.44 5.19 -22.26
CA ARG A 46 6.75 4.61 -20.96
C ARG A 46 5.58 4.74 -19.98
N ALA A 47 4.98 5.93 -19.88
CA ALA A 47 3.87 6.22 -18.99
C ALA A 47 2.63 5.36 -19.33
N ASP A 48 2.33 5.18 -20.61
CA ASP A 48 1.21 4.33 -21.06
C ASP A 48 1.44 2.86 -20.72
N SER A 49 2.66 2.35 -20.96
CA SER A 49 3.03 1.00 -20.55
C SER A 49 2.93 0.82 -19.04
N LEU A 50 3.40 1.81 -18.28
CA LEU A 50 3.37 1.81 -16.82
C LEU A 50 1.94 1.78 -16.29
N ARG A 51 1.05 2.66 -16.77
CA ARG A 51 -0.37 2.67 -16.39
C ARG A 51 -1.05 1.32 -16.68
N LYS A 52 -0.81 0.77 -17.87
CA LYS A 52 -1.36 -0.53 -18.26
C LYS A 52 -0.91 -1.64 -17.32
N GLU A 53 0.39 -1.72 -17.05
CA GLU A 53 0.92 -2.78 -16.18
C GLU A 53 0.53 -2.60 -14.72
N VAL A 54 0.45 -1.36 -14.21
CA VAL A 54 -0.07 -1.08 -12.86
C VAL A 54 -1.50 -1.60 -12.72
N ARG A 55 -2.39 -1.33 -13.69
CA ARG A 55 -3.75 -1.87 -13.69
C ARG A 55 -3.78 -3.40 -13.68
N GLN A 56 -2.94 -4.02 -14.51
CA GLN A 56 -2.83 -5.49 -14.57
C GLN A 56 -2.33 -6.09 -13.25
N ARG A 57 -1.29 -5.50 -12.64
CA ARG A 57 -0.71 -5.98 -11.39
C ARG A 57 -1.62 -5.80 -10.20
N LEU A 58 -2.41 -4.75 -10.17
CA LEU A 58 -3.48 -4.58 -9.20
C LEU A 58 -4.64 -5.56 -9.43
N GLY A 59 -4.85 -6.04 -10.65
CA GLY A 59 -6.07 -6.77 -11.03
C GLY A 59 -7.33 -5.90 -10.96
N ILE A 60 -7.15 -4.57 -11.05
CA ILE A 60 -8.22 -3.61 -10.73
C ILE A 60 -9.38 -3.69 -11.74
N ASP A 61 -9.09 -3.94 -13.02
CA ASP A 61 -10.13 -4.04 -14.05
C ASP A 61 -11.05 -5.23 -13.83
N THR A 62 -10.51 -6.34 -13.32
CA THR A 62 -11.29 -7.53 -12.95
C THR A 62 -12.24 -7.24 -11.78
N LEU A 63 -11.81 -6.42 -10.81
CA LEU A 63 -12.66 -6.00 -9.71
C LEU A 63 -13.70 -4.97 -10.16
N LEU A 64 -13.31 -3.96 -10.92
CA LEU A 64 -14.24 -2.95 -11.44
C LEU A 64 -15.37 -3.55 -12.27
N ALA A 65 -15.08 -4.64 -13.02
CA ALA A 65 -16.11 -5.36 -13.78
C ALA A 65 -17.15 -6.07 -12.88
N GLN A 66 -16.88 -6.25 -11.60
CA GLN A 66 -17.76 -6.89 -10.62
C GLN A 66 -18.47 -5.89 -9.69
N CYS A 67 -18.14 -4.59 -9.83
CA CYS A 67 -18.72 -3.55 -9.00
C CYS A 67 -20.21 -3.37 -9.27
N VAL A 68 -20.92 -2.97 -8.23
CA VAL A 68 -22.37 -2.72 -8.31
C VAL A 68 -22.65 -1.21 -8.40
N ASN A 69 -23.71 -0.86 -9.08
CA ASN A 69 -24.23 0.50 -9.10
C ASN A 69 -25.42 0.57 -8.13
N SER A 70 -25.13 0.71 -6.84
CA SER A 70 -26.14 0.76 -5.79
C SER A 70 -26.41 2.20 -5.33
N THR A 71 -27.60 2.42 -4.77
CA THR A 71 -27.90 3.67 -4.08
C THR A 71 -27.14 3.69 -2.74
N PRO A 72 -26.31 4.70 -2.47
CA PRO A 72 -25.57 4.73 -1.21
C PRO A 72 -26.50 4.97 -0.03
N ILE A 73 -26.09 4.47 1.12
CA ILE A 73 -26.70 4.81 2.41
C ILE A 73 -26.15 6.18 2.82
N LEU A 74 -27.05 7.12 3.06
CA LEU A 74 -26.69 8.50 3.39
C LEU A 74 -27.19 8.87 4.77
N SER A 75 -26.36 9.54 5.57
CA SER A 75 -26.79 10.17 6.81
C SER A 75 -27.63 11.44 6.55
N LYS A 76 -28.22 11.99 7.61
CA LYS A 76 -28.78 13.34 7.56
C LYS A 76 -27.65 14.34 7.28
N ILE A 77 -27.96 15.38 6.48
CA ILE A 77 -27.05 16.48 6.21
C ILE A 77 -26.95 17.34 7.48
N ARG A 78 -25.71 17.56 7.94
CA ARG A 78 -25.37 18.46 9.05
C ARG A 78 -24.85 19.77 8.47
N LYS A 79 -25.29 20.90 9.01
CA LYS A 79 -24.94 22.24 8.50
C LYS A 79 -24.02 22.96 9.49
N PHE A 80 -22.98 23.55 8.94
CA PHE A 80 -21.96 24.28 9.67
C PHE A 80 -21.70 25.65 9.02
N ASP A 81 -20.77 26.43 9.53
CA ASP A 81 -20.42 27.74 9.00
C ASP A 81 -19.74 27.63 7.61
N GLY A 82 -20.53 27.89 6.57
CA GLY A 82 -20.08 27.92 5.16
C GLY A 82 -20.03 26.54 4.47
N TYR A 83 -20.34 25.44 5.15
CA TYR A 83 -20.34 24.09 4.57
C TYR A 83 -21.37 23.16 5.21
N THR A 84 -21.57 22.00 4.60
CA THR A 84 -22.35 20.90 5.16
C THR A 84 -21.55 19.62 5.13
N VAL A 85 -21.89 18.65 6.00
CA VAL A 85 -21.31 17.31 6.03
C VAL A 85 -22.40 16.26 5.92
N GLN A 86 -22.17 15.24 5.12
CA GLN A 86 -23.02 14.08 4.98
C GLN A 86 -22.17 12.82 4.93
N ASN A 87 -22.41 11.87 5.83
CA ASN A 87 -21.75 10.57 5.76
C ASN A 87 -22.44 9.71 4.69
N PHE A 88 -21.65 8.84 4.07
CA PHE A 88 -22.13 7.88 3.11
C PHE A 88 -21.54 6.49 3.37
N ALA A 89 -22.27 5.46 2.95
CA ALA A 89 -21.73 4.12 2.74
C ALA A 89 -22.11 3.70 1.32
N LEU A 90 -21.09 3.53 0.47
CA LEU A 90 -21.24 3.14 -0.93
C LEU A 90 -20.92 1.65 -1.06
N GLU A 91 -21.85 0.87 -1.56
CA GLU A 91 -21.60 -0.53 -1.92
C GLU A 91 -20.75 -0.56 -3.18
N THR A 92 -19.56 -1.14 -3.10
CA THR A 92 -18.57 -1.17 -4.18
C THR A 92 -18.57 -2.53 -4.89
N LEU A 93 -18.37 -3.60 -4.14
CA LEU A 93 -18.63 -4.97 -4.61
C LEU A 93 -19.89 -5.50 -3.89
N PRO A 94 -20.57 -6.52 -4.41
CA PRO A 94 -21.76 -7.05 -3.75
C PRO A 94 -21.53 -7.32 -2.26
N GLY A 95 -22.20 -6.56 -1.39
CA GLY A 95 -22.08 -6.64 0.05
C GLY A 95 -20.81 -5.98 0.66
N LEU A 96 -19.91 -5.42 -0.12
CA LEU A 96 -18.75 -4.68 0.39
C LEU A 96 -19.02 -3.17 0.29
N TYR A 97 -18.92 -2.47 1.42
CA TYR A 97 -19.18 -1.04 1.53
C TYR A 97 -17.92 -0.27 1.88
N VAL A 98 -17.73 0.89 1.25
CA VAL A 98 -16.81 1.92 1.70
C VAL A 98 -17.57 3.05 2.38
N CYS A 99 -17.14 3.44 3.58
CA CYS A 99 -17.73 4.55 4.33
C CYS A 99 -16.87 5.80 4.21
N GLY A 100 -17.53 6.94 4.23
CA GLY A 100 -16.85 8.23 4.13
C GLY A 100 -17.75 9.38 4.50
N SER A 101 -17.22 10.60 4.32
CA SER A 101 -17.94 11.86 4.54
C SER A 101 -17.74 12.79 3.37
N VAL A 102 -18.83 13.42 2.93
CA VAL A 102 -18.82 14.46 1.90
C VAL A 102 -18.99 15.82 2.57
N TYR A 103 -18.02 16.67 2.38
CA TYR A 103 -18.03 18.07 2.79
C TYR A 103 -18.42 18.93 1.60
N THR A 104 -19.51 19.66 1.70
CA THR A 104 -20.09 20.41 0.57
C THR A 104 -20.16 21.90 0.89
N PRO A 105 -19.67 22.78 -0.02
CA PRO A 105 -19.82 24.23 0.13
C PRO A 105 -21.29 24.67 0.21
N GLN A 106 -21.58 25.73 0.94
CA GLN A 106 -22.89 26.38 0.91
C GLN A 106 -22.99 27.46 -0.19
N SER A 107 -21.90 27.78 -0.86
CA SER A 107 -21.89 28.66 -2.03
C SER A 107 -22.68 28.05 -3.20
N LYS A 108 -23.16 28.91 -4.09
CA LYS A 108 -23.91 28.47 -5.29
C LYS A 108 -22.95 28.30 -6.48
N GLY A 109 -23.34 27.46 -7.42
CA GLY A 109 -22.63 27.30 -8.69
C GLY A 109 -21.96 25.93 -8.84
N LYS A 110 -20.95 25.90 -9.70
CA LYS A 110 -20.12 24.70 -9.93
C LYS A 110 -18.94 24.69 -8.97
N HIS A 111 -18.66 23.55 -8.38
CA HIS A 111 -17.61 23.33 -7.39
C HIS A 111 -16.52 22.42 -7.93
N ALA A 112 -15.29 22.68 -7.54
CA ALA A 112 -14.23 21.68 -7.66
C ALA A 112 -14.58 20.43 -6.80
N LEU A 113 -14.09 19.27 -7.20
CA LEU A 113 -14.16 18.03 -6.43
C LEU A 113 -12.77 17.62 -6.00
N ILE A 114 -12.57 17.31 -4.73
CA ILE A 114 -11.30 16.79 -4.21
C ILE A 114 -11.55 15.45 -3.52
N ILE A 115 -10.98 14.39 -4.07
CA ILE A 115 -10.98 13.05 -3.47
C ILE A 115 -9.81 12.95 -2.50
N CYS A 116 -10.09 12.60 -1.24
CA CYS A 116 -9.16 12.70 -0.15
C CYS A 116 -8.93 11.35 0.54
N PRO A 117 -8.11 10.44 -0.05
CA PRO A 117 -7.77 9.18 0.59
C PRO A 117 -7.05 9.43 1.93
N ASN A 118 -7.40 8.63 2.94
CA ASN A 118 -6.79 8.71 4.26
C ASN A 118 -5.43 8.01 4.33
N GLY A 119 -4.54 8.53 5.17
CA GLY A 119 -3.29 7.88 5.56
C GLY A 119 -3.44 7.08 6.86
N HIS A 120 -2.35 6.43 7.28
CA HIS A 120 -2.29 5.60 8.50
C HIS A 120 -2.12 6.44 9.78
N PHE A 121 -2.68 7.61 9.82
CA PHE A 121 -2.71 8.42 11.03
C PHE A 121 -3.83 7.90 11.96
N GLY A 122 -3.53 7.76 13.26
CA GLY A 122 -4.51 7.26 14.26
C GLY A 122 -5.81 8.06 14.23
N GLY A 123 -6.95 7.38 14.22
CA GLY A 123 -8.28 8.01 14.16
C GLY A 123 -8.83 8.22 12.74
N GLY A 124 -8.05 7.97 11.68
CA GLY A 124 -8.54 8.04 10.30
C GLY A 124 -9.24 9.35 9.95
N ARG A 125 -10.44 9.28 9.33
CA ARG A 125 -11.23 10.46 8.95
C ARG A 125 -11.85 11.22 10.11
N TYR A 126 -11.86 10.65 11.33
CA TYR A 126 -12.42 11.28 12.52
C TYR A 126 -11.50 12.30 13.18
N ARG A 127 -10.22 12.34 12.78
CA ARG A 127 -9.22 13.25 13.36
C ARG A 127 -9.57 14.72 13.15
N GLU A 128 -9.19 15.53 14.12
CA GLU A 128 -9.36 16.97 14.06
C GLU A 128 -8.70 17.61 12.83
N ASP A 129 -7.42 17.31 12.57
CA ASP A 129 -6.69 17.86 11.43
C ASP A 129 -7.27 17.44 10.08
N GLN A 130 -7.86 16.23 9.98
CA GLN A 130 -8.57 15.76 8.81
C GLN A 130 -9.87 16.55 8.60
N GLN A 131 -10.67 16.69 9.64
CA GLN A 131 -11.91 17.46 9.60
C GLN A 131 -11.65 18.94 9.29
N GLN A 132 -10.61 19.54 9.91
CA GLN A 132 -10.17 20.91 9.61
C GLN A 132 -9.85 21.08 8.13
N ARG A 133 -9.08 20.17 7.56
CA ARG A 133 -8.73 20.23 6.14
C ARG A 133 -9.96 20.13 5.25
N MET A 134 -10.83 19.15 5.50
CA MET A 134 -12.05 18.96 4.70
C MET A 134 -12.99 20.16 4.81
N GLY A 135 -13.26 20.61 6.04
CA GLY A 135 -14.15 21.74 6.30
C GLY A 135 -13.64 23.05 5.71
N THR A 136 -12.32 23.30 5.80
CA THR A 136 -11.71 24.51 5.25
C THR A 136 -11.77 24.52 3.72
N LEU A 137 -11.40 23.45 3.05
CA LEU A 137 -11.52 23.35 1.58
C LEU A 137 -12.98 23.48 1.14
N ALA A 138 -13.93 22.94 1.90
CA ALA A 138 -15.36 23.12 1.58
C ALA A 138 -15.81 24.57 1.76
N ARG A 139 -15.38 25.26 2.82
CA ARG A 139 -15.64 26.70 3.00
C ARG A 139 -15.06 27.51 1.84
N MET A 140 -13.89 27.14 1.35
CA MET A 140 -13.23 27.80 0.21
C MET A 140 -13.92 27.51 -1.14
N GLY A 141 -14.86 26.55 -1.22
CA GLY A 141 -15.69 26.30 -2.40
C GLY A 141 -15.47 24.94 -3.10
N ALA A 142 -14.72 24.01 -2.51
CA ALA A 142 -14.55 22.65 -3.05
C ALA A 142 -15.49 21.66 -2.38
N VAL A 143 -16.04 20.72 -3.12
CA VAL A 143 -16.62 19.50 -2.57
C VAL A 143 -15.48 18.54 -2.24
N CYS A 144 -15.35 18.15 -0.97
CA CYS A 144 -14.31 17.24 -0.52
C CYS A 144 -14.91 15.93 -0.05
N VAL A 145 -14.28 14.82 -0.42
CA VAL A 145 -14.72 13.48 -0.03
C VAL A 145 -13.55 12.75 0.61
N ASP A 146 -13.69 12.42 1.89
CA ASP A 146 -12.80 11.49 2.55
C ASP A 146 -13.48 10.15 2.79
N TYR A 147 -12.69 9.08 2.93
CA TYR A 147 -13.20 7.73 3.11
C TYR A 147 -12.25 6.84 3.89
N ASP A 148 -12.81 5.81 4.53
CA ASP A 148 -12.05 4.88 5.33
C ASP A 148 -11.12 4.03 4.49
N LEU A 149 -9.92 3.77 5.02
CA LEU A 149 -9.04 2.74 4.49
C LEU A 149 -9.68 1.35 4.67
N PHE A 150 -9.42 0.44 3.75
CA PHE A 150 -9.89 -0.94 3.86
C PHE A 150 -9.32 -1.61 5.11
N GLY A 151 -10.18 -2.17 5.95
CA GLY A 151 -9.80 -2.73 7.26
C GLY A 151 -9.52 -1.68 8.35
N TRP A 152 -9.94 -0.40 8.15
CA TRP A 152 -9.93 0.69 9.14
C TRP A 152 -11.30 1.34 9.25
N GLY A 153 -11.49 2.20 10.27
CA GLY A 153 -12.75 2.88 10.47
C GLY A 153 -13.93 1.91 10.49
N GLU A 154 -14.98 2.21 9.74
CA GLU A 154 -16.16 1.34 9.67
C GLU A 154 -15.96 0.09 8.82
N SER A 155 -14.94 0.04 7.96
CA SER A 155 -14.58 -1.17 7.22
C SER A 155 -14.24 -2.36 8.12
N ILE A 156 -13.75 -2.10 9.35
CA ILE A 156 -13.48 -3.13 10.36
C ILE A 156 -14.73 -3.96 10.68
N LEU A 157 -15.91 -3.38 10.66
CA LEU A 157 -17.18 -4.07 10.91
C LEU A 157 -17.47 -5.20 9.90
N GLN A 158 -16.88 -5.09 8.72
CA GLN A 158 -17.09 -6.03 7.63
C GLN A 158 -15.96 -7.07 7.53
N VAL A 159 -14.72 -6.63 7.59
CA VAL A 159 -13.57 -7.48 7.23
C VAL A 159 -12.56 -7.66 8.36
N GLY A 160 -12.73 -6.95 9.47
CA GLY A 160 -11.75 -6.92 10.55
C GLY A 160 -10.51 -6.09 10.21
N SER A 161 -9.71 -5.75 11.21
CA SER A 161 -8.52 -4.90 11.06
C SER A 161 -7.35 -5.62 10.36
N THR A 162 -7.29 -6.95 10.45
CA THR A 162 -6.23 -7.76 9.81
C THR A 162 -6.31 -7.73 8.29
N ALA A 163 -7.49 -7.50 7.71
CA ALA A 163 -7.70 -7.37 6.27
C ALA A 163 -6.88 -6.23 5.65
N HIS A 164 -6.61 -5.18 6.42
CA HIS A 164 -5.77 -4.06 5.99
C HIS A 164 -4.35 -4.46 5.58
N ARG A 165 -3.84 -5.55 6.13
CA ARG A 165 -2.49 -6.04 5.83
C ARG A 165 -2.43 -7.03 4.68
N SER A 166 -3.55 -7.29 4.04
CA SER A 166 -3.59 -8.11 2.85
C SER A 166 -3.14 -7.33 1.61
N SER A 167 -2.58 -8.02 0.62
CA SER A 167 -2.27 -7.43 -0.68
C SER A 167 -3.52 -6.95 -1.43
N ALA A 168 -4.71 -7.45 -1.07
CA ALA A 168 -5.99 -7.00 -1.59
C ALA A 168 -6.33 -5.55 -1.19
N ALA A 169 -5.84 -5.10 -0.02
CA ALA A 169 -6.15 -3.77 0.50
C ALA A 169 -5.73 -2.66 -0.46
N HIS A 170 -4.56 -2.79 -1.10
CA HIS A 170 -4.07 -1.82 -2.07
C HIS A 170 -5.03 -1.66 -3.26
N THR A 171 -5.44 -2.78 -3.86
CA THR A 171 -6.38 -2.76 -4.99
C THR A 171 -7.77 -2.26 -4.58
N ILE A 172 -8.30 -2.73 -3.43
CA ILE A 172 -9.63 -2.32 -2.96
C ILE A 172 -9.66 -0.82 -2.64
N GLN A 173 -8.62 -0.27 -2.03
CA GLN A 173 -8.57 1.15 -1.73
C GLN A 173 -8.50 2.00 -3.00
N ALA A 174 -7.73 1.58 -4.01
CA ALA A 174 -7.71 2.24 -5.32
C ALA A 174 -9.09 2.15 -5.99
N MET A 175 -9.72 0.96 -6.01
CA MET A 175 -11.08 0.76 -6.52
C MET A 175 -12.08 1.66 -5.81
N ASN A 176 -12.05 1.72 -4.48
CA ASN A 176 -12.96 2.57 -3.70
C ASN A 176 -12.84 4.04 -4.09
N GLY A 177 -11.61 4.55 -4.26
CA GLY A 177 -11.38 5.94 -4.69
C GLY A 177 -11.95 6.23 -6.08
N LEU A 178 -11.78 5.30 -7.04
CA LEU A 178 -12.33 5.44 -8.40
C LEU A 178 -13.86 5.38 -8.40
N LEU A 179 -14.47 4.46 -7.63
CA LEU A 179 -15.92 4.34 -7.55
C LEU A 179 -16.57 5.52 -6.82
N ILE A 180 -15.91 6.08 -5.82
CA ILE A 180 -16.35 7.33 -5.18
C ILE A 180 -16.31 8.48 -6.21
N LEU A 181 -15.27 8.57 -7.01
CA LEU A 181 -15.21 9.56 -8.10
C LEU A 181 -16.38 9.36 -9.09
N ASP A 182 -16.61 8.14 -9.53
CA ASP A 182 -17.74 7.80 -10.44
C ASP A 182 -19.09 8.19 -9.82
N TYR A 183 -19.31 7.83 -8.56
CA TYR A 183 -20.53 8.16 -7.83
C TYR A 183 -20.73 9.68 -7.73
N MET A 184 -19.69 10.43 -7.36
CA MET A 184 -19.78 11.88 -7.21
C MET A 184 -20.10 12.57 -8.54
N LEU A 185 -19.48 12.13 -9.64
CA LEU A 185 -19.73 12.69 -10.96
C LEU A 185 -21.11 12.34 -11.52
N ALA A 186 -21.62 11.13 -11.23
CA ALA A 186 -22.94 10.68 -11.67
C ALA A 186 -24.08 11.32 -10.86
N SER A 187 -23.92 11.46 -9.54
CA SER A 187 -24.98 11.91 -8.63
C SER A 187 -25.07 13.43 -8.49
N ARG A 188 -24.01 14.19 -8.80
CA ARG A 188 -23.90 15.62 -8.52
C ARG A 188 -23.69 16.44 -9.79
N LYS A 189 -24.71 17.24 -10.11
CA LYS A 189 -24.67 18.17 -11.25
C LYS A 189 -23.91 19.47 -10.95
N ASP A 190 -23.61 19.75 -9.69
CA ASP A 190 -22.88 20.93 -9.23
C ASP A 190 -21.36 20.75 -9.23
N ILE A 191 -20.83 19.62 -9.65
CA ILE A 191 -19.40 19.40 -9.85
C ILE A 191 -18.94 19.97 -11.20
N ASP A 192 -17.80 20.67 -11.16
CA ASP A 192 -17.08 21.07 -12.35
C ASP A 192 -16.06 19.98 -12.74
N THR A 193 -16.35 19.27 -13.81
CA THR A 193 -15.50 18.17 -14.29
C THR A 193 -14.11 18.59 -14.78
N LYS A 194 -13.85 19.88 -14.87
CA LYS A 194 -12.52 20.43 -15.20
C LYS A 194 -11.67 20.72 -13.95
N ARG A 195 -12.25 20.59 -12.75
CA ARG A 195 -11.60 20.88 -11.48
C ARG A 195 -11.75 19.69 -10.53
N ILE A 196 -11.05 18.59 -10.83
CA ILE A 196 -11.06 17.36 -10.05
C ILE A 196 -9.65 17.11 -9.50
N GLY A 197 -9.51 17.14 -8.17
CA GLY A 197 -8.25 16.96 -7.47
C GLY A 197 -8.21 15.67 -6.65
N ALA A 198 -6.99 15.25 -6.33
CA ALA A 198 -6.73 14.24 -5.30
C ALA A 198 -5.73 14.78 -4.28
N ASN A 199 -5.98 14.52 -2.98
CA ASN A 199 -5.11 14.96 -1.89
C ASN A 199 -5.17 14.03 -0.68
N GLY A 200 -4.02 13.56 -0.24
CA GLY A 200 -3.90 12.76 0.97
C GLY A 200 -2.49 12.80 1.55
N GLY A 201 -2.37 12.41 2.82
CA GLY A 201 -1.09 12.34 3.51
C GLY A 201 -0.65 10.90 3.79
N SER A 202 0.68 10.65 3.81
CA SER A 202 1.23 9.31 4.08
C SER A 202 0.67 8.26 3.11
N GLY A 203 0.06 7.19 3.58
CA GLY A 203 -0.67 6.22 2.74
C GLY A 203 -1.72 6.88 1.83
N GLY A 204 -2.40 7.92 2.31
CA GLY A 204 -3.31 8.71 1.49
C GLY A 204 -2.61 9.47 0.36
N GLY A 205 -1.36 9.90 0.57
CA GLY A 205 -0.53 10.51 -0.47
C GLY A 205 -0.09 9.47 -1.52
N THR A 206 0.24 8.26 -1.11
CA THR A 206 0.51 7.14 -2.03
C THR A 206 -0.73 6.84 -2.89
N HIS A 207 -1.93 6.79 -2.27
CA HIS A 207 -3.18 6.60 -3.02
C HIS A 207 -3.54 7.82 -3.88
N THR A 208 -3.16 9.04 -3.48
CA THR A 208 -3.28 10.23 -4.33
C THR A 208 -2.51 10.05 -5.64
N VAL A 209 -1.24 9.64 -5.55
CA VAL A 209 -0.41 9.34 -6.74
C VAL A 209 -1.02 8.20 -7.56
N LEU A 210 -1.45 7.14 -6.90
CA LEU A 210 -2.02 5.98 -7.59
C LEU A 210 -3.32 6.31 -8.34
N LEU A 211 -4.26 7.01 -7.70
CA LEU A 211 -5.52 7.43 -8.34
C LEU A 211 -5.27 8.31 -9.55
N THR A 212 -4.36 9.28 -9.43
CA THR A 212 -4.02 10.19 -10.54
C THR A 212 -3.20 9.52 -11.65
N THR A 213 -2.56 8.37 -11.37
CA THR A 213 -1.94 7.52 -12.39
C THR A 213 -2.99 6.66 -13.12
N LEU A 214 -4.03 6.20 -12.41
CA LEU A 214 -5.03 5.27 -12.94
C LEU A 214 -6.17 5.95 -13.70
N ASP A 215 -6.43 7.24 -13.46
CA ASP A 215 -7.60 7.94 -13.99
C ASP A 215 -7.27 9.36 -14.46
N ASP A 216 -7.48 9.59 -15.73
CA ASP A 216 -7.15 10.88 -16.39
C ASP A 216 -8.15 12.00 -16.09
N ARG A 217 -9.26 11.71 -15.42
CA ARG A 217 -10.23 12.74 -15.00
C ARG A 217 -9.69 13.66 -13.90
N PHE A 218 -8.67 13.22 -13.15
CA PHE A 218 -7.99 14.10 -12.20
C PHE A 218 -7.21 15.19 -12.93
N THR A 219 -7.39 16.44 -12.50
CA THR A 219 -6.76 17.63 -13.11
C THR A 219 -5.77 18.31 -12.18
N ALA A 220 -5.72 17.92 -10.89
CA ALA A 220 -4.71 18.36 -9.90
C ALA A 220 -4.37 17.24 -8.93
N SER A 221 -3.11 17.19 -8.48
CA SER A 221 -2.59 16.17 -7.56
C SER A 221 -1.79 16.79 -6.43
N ALA A 222 -2.06 16.43 -5.18
CA ALA A 222 -1.34 16.98 -4.02
C ALA A 222 -1.01 15.89 -2.98
N PRO A 223 -0.01 15.00 -3.26
CA PRO A 223 0.49 14.04 -2.28
C PRO A 223 1.30 14.76 -1.18
N VAL A 224 1.01 14.41 0.09
CA VAL A 224 1.64 15.02 1.27
C VAL A 224 2.38 13.96 2.05
N VAL A 225 3.64 14.19 2.38
CA VAL A 225 4.54 13.33 3.17
C VAL A 225 4.48 11.84 2.79
N SER A 226 4.57 11.56 1.50
CA SER A 226 4.48 10.20 0.96
C SER A 226 5.45 9.91 -0.18
N LEU A 227 5.74 10.90 -1.03
CA LEU A 227 6.52 10.68 -2.25
C LEU A 227 8.00 10.42 -1.90
N ALA A 228 8.53 9.30 -2.36
CA ALA A 228 9.95 9.01 -2.34
C ALA A 228 10.29 7.91 -3.35
N SER A 229 11.50 7.94 -3.90
CA SER A 229 11.99 6.92 -4.84
C SER A 229 12.46 5.64 -4.16
N HIS A 230 12.74 5.69 -2.87
CA HIS A 230 13.28 4.59 -2.06
C HIS A 230 12.28 4.03 -1.04
N PHE A 231 11.13 4.68 -0.85
CA PHE A 231 10.12 4.23 0.10
C PHE A 231 9.01 3.46 -0.61
N ASP A 232 8.77 2.24 -0.17
CA ASP A 232 7.81 1.32 -0.77
C ASP A 232 6.48 1.26 0.02
N GLY A 233 6.36 2.04 1.07
CA GLY A 233 5.24 2.00 2.02
C GLY A 233 5.52 1.07 3.20
N GLY A 234 4.94 1.41 4.36
CA GLY A 234 5.05 0.62 5.59
C GLY A 234 3.96 -0.44 5.74
N CYS A 235 3.03 -0.50 4.80
CA CYS A 235 1.84 -1.34 4.83
C CYS A 235 1.56 -1.91 3.43
N PRO A 236 1.11 -3.16 3.30
CA PRO A 236 0.72 -3.74 2.01
C PRO A 236 -0.33 -2.92 1.25
N CYS A 237 -1.17 -2.15 1.95
CA CYS A 237 -2.19 -1.31 1.33
C CYS A 237 -1.62 -0.11 0.55
N GLU A 238 -0.37 0.21 0.76
CA GLU A 238 0.37 1.30 0.10
C GLU A 238 1.76 0.84 -0.37
N SER A 239 2.11 -0.43 -0.15
CA SER A 239 3.40 -0.94 -0.58
C SER A 239 3.47 -0.94 -2.10
N GLY A 240 4.60 -0.53 -2.64
CA GLY A 240 4.83 -0.51 -4.07
C GLY A 240 4.79 -1.86 -4.77
N MET A 241 4.84 -2.96 -4.02
CA MET A 241 4.75 -4.32 -4.57
C MET A 241 3.28 -4.74 -4.76
N PRO A 242 2.86 -5.29 -5.88
CA PRO A 242 3.65 -5.64 -7.09
C PRO A 242 3.83 -4.48 -8.09
N ILE A 243 3.29 -3.29 -7.81
CA ILE A 243 3.28 -2.14 -8.73
C ILE A 243 4.70 -1.74 -9.13
N GLN A 244 5.64 -1.75 -8.20
CA GLN A 244 7.04 -1.38 -8.45
C GLN A 244 7.77 -2.29 -9.45
N LEU A 245 7.21 -3.44 -9.77
CA LEU A 245 7.73 -4.33 -10.82
C LEU A 245 7.20 -3.98 -12.21
N SER A 246 6.30 -2.99 -12.32
CA SER A 246 5.70 -2.61 -13.60
C SER A 246 6.77 -2.06 -14.55
N ALA A 247 6.62 -2.39 -15.83
CA ALA A 247 7.47 -1.94 -16.93
C ALA A 247 8.99 -2.14 -16.68
N GLY A 248 9.37 -3.24 -16.02
CA GLY A 248 10.76 -3.56 -15.71
C GLY A 248 11.32 -2.84 -14.47
N GLY A 249 10.46 -2.22 -13.67
CA GLY A 249 10.78 -1.52 -12.43
C GLY A 249 10.38 -0.06 -12.46
N THR A 250 9.79 0.40 -11.36
CA THR A 250 9.33 1.78 -11.16
C THR A 250 9.41 2.19 -9.69
N CYS A 251 9.07 3.43 -9.38
CA CYS A 251 8.94 3.96 -8.03
C CYS A 251 7.84 5.02 -7.96
N ASN A 252 7.48 5.45 -6.75
CA ASN A 252 6.43 6.45 -6.55
C ASN A 252 6.71 7.77 -7.29
N ALA A 253 7.97 8.16 -7.44
CA ALA A 253 8.33 9.38 -8.18
C ALA A 253 8.02 9.25 -9.68
N GLU A 254 8.25 8.09 -10.31
CA GLU A 254 7.88 7.87 -11.71
C GLU A 254 6.36 7.80 -11.88
N LEU A 255 5.64 7.14 -10.94
CA LEU A 255 4.18 7.15 -10.95
C LEU A 255 3.63 8.59 -10.87
N ALA A 256 4.16 9.41 -9.96
CA ALA A 256 3.79 10.82 -9.86
C ALA A 256 4.12 11.61 -11.13
N ALA A 257 5.26 11.31 -11.79
CA ALA A 257 5.64 11.95 -13.04
C ALA A 257 4.66 11.66 -14.19
N THR A 258 3.93 10.54 -14.17
CA THR A 258 2.89 10.24 -15.17
C THR A 258 1.75 11.29 -15.18
N PHE A 259 1.67 12.12 -14.15
CA PHE A 259 0.67 13.16 -14.04
C PHE A 259 1.01 14.41 -14.89
N ALA A 260 2.27 14.56 -15.30
CA ALA A 260 2.68 15.69 -16.16
C ALA A 260 1.84 15.77 -17.44
N PRO A 261 1.51 16.98 -17.94
CA PRO A 261 1.91 18.30 -17.43
C PRO A 261 0.91 18.94 -16.45
N ARG A 262 -0.05 18.19 -15.89
CA ARG A 262 -1.11 18.71 -15.02
C ARG A 262 -0.53 19.23 -13.69
N PRO A 263 -1.17 20.24 -13.05
CA PRO A 263 -0.71 20.81 -11.79
C PRO A 263 -0.51 19.78 -10.68
N GLN A 264 0.68 19.76 -10.07
CA GLN A 264 1.03 18.84 -8.99
C GLN A 264 1.80 19.56 -7.88
N LEU A 265 1.32 19.41 -6.64
CA LEU A 265 2.05 19.82 -5.43
C LEU A 265 2.60 18.57 -4.73
N VAL A 266 3.88 18.58 -4.42
CA VAL A 266 4.50 17.60 -3.52
C VAL A 266 4.83 18.30 -2.19
N VAL A 267 4.23 17.86 -1.09
CA VAL A 267 4.60 18.37 0.24
C VAL A 267 5.48 17.33 0.92
N SER A 268 6.65 17.77 1.39
CA SER A 268 7.66 16.93 2.03
C SER A 268 8.16 17.53 3.32
N ASP A 269 8.74 16.74 4.20
CA ASP A 269 9.33 17.23 5.45
C ASP A 269 10.70 16.60 5.74
N GLY A 270 11.42 17.15 6.72
CA GLY A 270 12.74 16.67 7.11
C GLY A 270 12.71 15.55 8.15
N GLY A 271 11.55 15.21 8.70
CA GLY A 271 11.40 14.23 9.78
C GLY A 271 10.99 12.83 9.34
N ASP A 272 10.85 12.60 8.03
CA ASP A 272 10.47 11.29 7.47
C ASP A 272 11.25 10.97 6.18
N TRP A 273 10.82 9.93 5.47
CA TRP A 273 11.44 9.47 4.21
C TRP A 273 11.31 10.46 3.05
N THR A 274 10.49 11.50 3.19
CA THR A 274 10.35 12.54 2.16
C THR A 274 11.41 13.64 2.27
N ALA A 275 12.34 13.52 3.20
CA ALA A 275 13.48 14.44 3.36
C ALA A 275 14.36 14.51 2.10
N SER A 276 14.40 13.44 1.30
CA SER A 276 15.14 13.38 0.03
C SER A 276 14.50 14.15 -1.11
N VAL A 277 13.21 14.46 -1.03
CA VAL A 277 12.42 15.03 -2.15
C VAL A 277 13.06 16.26 -2.79
N PRO A 278 13.54 17.27 -2.05
CA PRO A 278 14.14 18.45 -2.68
C PRO A 278 15.39 18.15 -3.51
N ALA A 279 16.15 17.12 -3.13
CA ALA A 279 17.43 16.78 -3.76
C ALA A 279 17.32 15.69 -4.82
N LEU A 280 16.35 14.80 -4.73
CA LEU A 280 16.23 13.61 -5.58
C LEU A 280 14.96 13.63 -6.44
N GLU A 281 13.80 13.52 -5.80
CA GLU A 281 12.53 13.28 -6.50
C GLU A 281 12.03 14.53 -7.23
N PHE A 282 12.14 15.71 -6.62
CA PHE A 282 11.67 16.95 -7.24
C PHE A 282 12.46 17.34 -8.48
N PRO A 283 13.80 17.30 -8.51
CA PRO A 283 14.55 17.49 -9.76
C PRO A 283 14.18 16.51 -10.87
N TYR A 284 13.88 15.26 -10.51
CA TYR A 284 13.41 14.26 -11.47
C TYR A 284 12.03 14.65 -12.04
N LEU A 285 11.07 15.04 -11.19
CA LEU A 285 9.76 15.54 -11.65
C LEU A 285 9.91 16.77 -12.56
N GLN A 286 10.74 17.73 -12.15
CA GLN A 286 11.04 18.94 -12.92
C GLN A 286 11.61 18.62 -14.32
N ARG A 287 12.45 17.58 -14.42
CA ARG A 287 12.95 17.12 -15.71
C ARG A 287 11.81 16.62 -16.61
N ILE A 288 10.90 15.79 -16.07
CA ILE A 288 9.77 15.25 -16.85
C ILE A 288 8.79 16.35 -17.26
N TYR A 289 8.43 17.23 -16.31
CA TYR A 289 7.58 18.37 -16.63
C TYR A 289 8.23 19.31 -17.66
N GLY A 290 9.57 19.36 -17.68
CA GLY A 290 10.33 20.09 -18.69
C GLY A 290 10.17 19.56 -20.11
N PHE A 291 9.83 18.28 -20.30
CA PHE A 291 9.49 17.74 -21.62
C PHE A 291 8.21 18.34 -22.23
N TYR A 292 7.38 18.96 -21.39
CA TYR A 292 6.11 19.58 -21.75
C TYR A 292 6.15 21.10 -21.70
N ASP A 293 7.32 21.71 -21.45
CA ASP A 293 7.48 23.13 -21.16
C ASP A 293 6.61 23.62 -19.97
N ALA A 294 6.38 22.75 -19.00
CA ALA A 294 5.44 22.93 -17.90
C ALA A 294 6.08 22.74 -16.51
N LYS A 295 7.35 23.11 -16.36
CA LYS A 295 8.08 22.95 -15.07
C LYS A 295 7.38 23.63 -13.90
N ASP A 296 6.74 24.77 -14.15
CA ASP A 296 6.04 25.55 -13.12
C ASP A 296 4.75 24.85 -12.62
N ASN A 297 4.26 23.84 -13.35
CA ASN A 297 3.10 23.07 -12.97
C ASN A 297 3.41 22.02 -11.88
N VAL A 298 4.67 21.75 -11.57
CA VAL A 298 5.04 20.90 -10.44
C VAL A 298 5.83 21.70 -9.42
N THR A 299 5.36 21.67 -8.16
CA THR A 299 5.96 22.42 -7.06
C THR A 299 6.26 21.49 -5.89
N ASN A 300 7.29 21.84 -5.10
CA ASN A 300 7.60 21.18 -3.84
C ASN A 300 7.60 22.19 -2.69
N VAL A 301 6.75 21.94 -1.69
CA VAL A 301 6.82 22.64 -0.40
C VAL A 301 7.51 21.70 0.56
N HIS A 302 8.76 22.01 0.92
CA HIS A 302 9.56 21.24 1.85
C HIS A 302 9.62 21.92 3.23
N LEU A 303 9.33 21.16 4.28
CA LEU A 303 9.25 21.63 5.67
C LEU A 303 10.34 20.94 6.50
N PRO A 304 11.61 21.38 6.45
CA PRO A 304 12.77 20.63 6.92
C PRO A 304 12.82 20.38 8.43
N LYS A 305 12.03 21.15 9.23
CA LYS A 305 11.98 21.02 10.69
C LYS A 305 10.72 20.31 11.19
N GLU A 306 9.85 19.90 10.29
CA GLU A 306 8.60 19.22 10.62
C GLU A 306 8.75 17.70 10.62
N LYS A 307 7.75 17.03 11.22
CA LYS A 307 7.68 15.58 11.38
C LYS A 307 6.57 15.02 10.52
N HIS A 308 6.54 13.68 10.43
CA HIS A 308 5.51 12.94 9.70
C HIS A 308 4.11 13.13 10.29
N ASP A 309 3.42 14.16 9.86
CA ASP A 309 2.04 14.52 10.22
C ASP A 309 1.34 15.25 9.07
N PHE A 310 0.11 15.69 9.31
CA PHE A 310 -0.59 16.62 8.40
C PHE A 310 -0.84 17.96 9.13
N GLY A 311 0.26 18.55 9.67
CA GLY A 311 0.25 19.77 10.45
C GLY A 311 -0.23 21.01 9.69
N PRO A 312 -0.40 22.16 10.40
CA PRO A 312 -0.97 23.37 9.80
C PRO A 312 -0.22 23.89 8.57
N ASN A 313 1.12 23.85 8.56
CA ASN A 313 1.89 24.35 7.41
C ASN A 313 1.70 23.47 6.16
N LYS A 314 1.57 22.15 6.35
CA LYS A 314 1.26 21.21 5.27
C LYS A 314 -0.16 21.44 4.71
N ARG A 315 -1.13 21.69 5.62
CA ARG A 315 -2.50 22.02 5.22
C ARG A 315 -2.56 23.36 4.47
N ASN A 316 -1.84 24.38 4.95
CA ASN A 316 -1.77 25.67 4.26
C ASN A 316 -1.20 25.55 2.85
N ALA A 317 -0.15 24.74 2.65
CA ALA A 317 0.39 24.49 1.31
C ALA A 317 -0.67 23.86 0.38
N VAL A 318 -1.49 22.95 0.90
CA VAL A 318 -2.60 22.32 0.16
C VAL A 318 -3.71 23.33 -0.14
N TYR A 319 -4.07 24.19 0.82
CA TYR A 319 -5.07 25.24 0.60
C TYR A 319 -4.63 26.23 -0.46
N ASP A 320 -3.40 26.70 -0.38
CA ASP A 320 -2.83 27.62 -1.35
C ASP A 320 -2.80 27.03 -2.76
N PHE A 321 -2.37 25.79 -2.89
CA PHE A 321 -2.32 25.08 -4.15
C PHE A 321 -3.71 24.95 -4.80
N PHE A 322 -4.70 24.42 -4.07
CA PHE A 322 -6.03 24.26 -4.64
C PHE A 322 -6.75 25.61 -4.84
N ALA A 323 -6.46 26.62 -4.02
CA ALA A 323 -6.98 27.95 -4.26
C ALA A 323 -6.49 28.54 -5.59
N GLU A 324 -5.22 28.33 -5.91
CA GLU A 324 -4.62 28.78 -7.17
C GLU A 324 -5.14 27.98 -8.36
N VAL A 325 -5.06 26.63 -8.28
CA VAL A 325 -5.38 25.75 -9.43
C VAL A 325 -6.88 25.66 -9.71
N PHE A 326 -7.72 25.74 -8.66
CA PHE A 326 -9.17 25.60 -8.79
C PHE A 326 -9.96 26.89 -8.56
N ASP A 327 -9.27 28.02 -8.42
CA ASP A 327 -9.88 29.33 -8.15
C ASP A 327 -10.83 29.26 -6.91
N LEU A 328 -10.32 28.73 -5.79
CA LEU A 328 -11.06 28.68 -4.54
C LEU A 328 -10.93 30.01 -3.79
N ASP A 329 -11.98 30.39 -3.03
CA ASP A 329 -12.01 31.65 -2.30
C ASP A 329 -11.11 31.63 -1.05
N LYS A 330 -9.89 32.18 -1.16
CA LYS A 330 -8.94 32.30 -0.05
C LYS A 330 -9.46 33.13 1.14
N LYS A 331 -10.45 34.00 0.94
CA LYS A 331 -11.05 34.78 2.04
C LYS A 331 -11.80 33.90 3.02
N MET A 332 -12.21 32.71 2.58
CA MET A 332 -12.89 31.70 3.41
C MET A 332 -11.93 30.76 4.14
N LEU A 333 -10.61 30.89 3.94
CA LEU A 333 -9.60 30.10 4.61
C LEU A 333 -9.51 30.54 6.08
N ASP A 334 -10.15 29.79 6.94
CA ASP A 334 -10.11 29.97 8.40
C ASP A 334 -10.47 28.65 9.08
N GLU A 335 -9.47 27.90 9.54
CA GLU A 335 -9.64 26.61 10.22
C GLU A 335 -10.42 26.74 11.53
N SER A 336 -10.37 27.90 12.20
CA SER A 336 -11.10 28.13 13.46
C SER A 336 -12.62 28.13 13.29
N LYS A 337 -13.11 28.26 12.06
CA LYS A 337 -14.54 28.20 11.71
C LYS A 337 -15.02 26.77 11.40
N VAL A 338 -14.12 25.81 11.38
CA VAL A 338 -14.49 24.41 11.18
C VAL A 338 -14.92 23.79 12.49
N THR A 339 -16.11 23.25 12.51
CA THR A 339 -16.63 22.50 13.67
C THR A 339 -16.07 21.08 13.63
N ILE A 340 -15.38 20.67 14.68
CA ILE A 340 -14.90 19.31 14.87
C ILE A 340 -16.03 18.48 15.47
N GLU A 341 -16.52 17.53 14.71
CA GLU A 341 -17.56 16.61 15.14
C GLU A 341 -16.98 15.45 15.97
N PRO A 342 -17.71 14.95 16.97
CA PRO A 342 -17.33 13.71 17.64
C PRO A 342 -17.38 12.54 16.66
N GLU A 343 -16.54 11.54 16.87
CA GLU A 343 -16.44 10.36 16.01
C GLU A 343 -17.79 9.67 15.77
N SER A 344 -18.64 9.61 16.82
CA SER A 344 -20.00 9.02 16.75
C SER A 344 -20.93 9.71 15.74
N ALA A 345 -20.75 10.99 15.47
CA ALA A 345 -21.53 11.72 14.46
C ALA A 345 -21.13 11.37 13.03
N MET A 346 -19.97 10.79 12.85
CA MET A 346 -19.39 10.48 11.54
C MET A 346 -19.61 9.02 11.10
N TYR A 347 -20.24 8.18 11.93
CA TYR A 347 -20.54 6.79 11.55
C TYR A 347 -21.68 6.69 10.55
N SER A 348 -21.51 5.85 9.53
CA SER A 348 -22.55 5.50 8.55
C SER A 348 -23.41 4.33 9.03
N PHE A 349 -22.80 3.42 9.81
CA PHE A 349 -23.45 2.20 10.29
C PHE A 349 -23.79 2.21 11.79
N GLY A 350 -23.71 3.39 12.44
CA GLY A 350 -23.90 3.52 13.89
C GLY A 350 -22.69 3.05 14.70
N GLU A 351 -22.71 3.27 16.02
CA GLU A 351 -21.54 3.02 16.89
C GLU A 351 -21.11 1.55 16.94
N LYS A 352 -22.05 0.64 16.84
CA LYS A 352 -21.83 -0.82 16.91
C LYS A 352 -22.09 -1.54 15.58
N GLY A 353 -22.31 -0.79 14.50
CA GLY A 353 -22.65 -1.36 13.22
C GLY A 353 -24.09 -1.88 13.13
N GLU A 354 -24.99 -1.33 13.95
CA GLU A 354 -26.40 -1.70 14.00
C GLU A 354 -27.17 -1.40 12.70
N LEU A 355 -26.64 -0.48 11.91
CA LEU A 355 -27.22 -0.11 10.60
C LEU A 355 -26.49 -0.80 9.43
N LEU A 356 -25.56 -1.72 9.70
CA LEU A 356 -24.89 -2.47 8.64
C LEU A 356 -25.89 -3.35 7.90
N PRO A 357 -26.03 -3.24 6.55
CA PRO A 357 -26.98 -3.99 5.77
C PRO A 357 -26.89 -5.52 5.95
N GLU A 358 -28.01 -6.21 5.78
CA GLU A 358 -28.05 -7.68 5.90
C GLU A 358 -27.15 -8.38 4.88
N ASN A 359 -27.05 -7.83 3.65
CA ASN A 359 -26.20 -8.35 2.60
C ASN A 359 -24.71 -8.05 2.84
N ALA A 360 -24.36 -7.24 3.85
CA ALA A 360 -22.97 -6.87 4.08
C ALA A 360 -22.09 -8.07 4.36
N ILE A 361 -20.95 -8.10 3.68
CA ILE A 361 -19.88 -9.05 3.94
C ILE A 361 -19.41 -8.88 5.39
N ARG A 362 -19.20 -9.99 6.10
CA ARG A 362 -18.75 -10.00 7.50
C ARG A 362 -17.48 -10.84 7.69
N SER A 363 -16.74 -11.05 6.61
CA SER A 363 -15.50 -11.83 6.63
C SER A 363 -14.62 -11.45 5.45
N PHE A 364 -13.33 -11.31 5.69
CA PHE A 364 -12.35 -11.06 4.63
C PHE A 364 -12.31 -12.19 3.58
N ASP A 365 -12.53 -13.44 3.97
CA ASP A 365 -12.55 -14.58 3.05
C ASP A 365 -13.59 -14.42 1.93
N LYS A 366 -14.73 -13.76 2.22
CA LYS A 366 -15.74 -13.46 1.21
C LYS A 366 -15.29 -12.37 0.24
N VAL A 367 -14.56 -11.37 0.72
CA VAL A 367 -13.96 -10.34 -0.16
C VAL A 367 -12.93 -10.98 -1.10
N ALA A 368 -12.12 -11.88 -0.56
CA ALA A 368 -11.09 -12.58 -1.33
C ALA A 368 -11.68 -13.40 -2.50
N ALA A 369 -12.94 -13.81 -2.44
CA ALA A 369 -13.61 -14.52 -3.52
C ALA A 369 -13.84 -13.67 -4.79
N TYR A 370 -13.78 -12.34 -4.70
CA TYR A 370 -13.87 -11.44 -5.86
C TYR A 370 -12.58 -11.36 -6.68
N PHE A 371 -11.45 -11.74 -6.10
CA PHE A 371 -10.21 -11.88 -6.84
C PHE A 371 -10.24 -13.20 -7.62
N ASP A 372 -9.55 -13.24 -8.77
CA ASP A 372 -9.50 -14.50 -9.52
C ASP A 372 -8.95 -15.64 -8.63
N LYS A 373 -9.30 -16.90 -8.97
CA LYS A 373 -8.94 -18.07 -8.15
C LYS A 373 -7.42 -18.18 -7.92
N LYS A 374 -6.59 -17.72 -8.87
CA LYS A 374 -5.12 -17.74 -8.73
C LYS A 374 -4.64 -16.63 -7.81
N ALA A 375 -5.17 -15.41 -7.98
CA ALA A 375 -4.87 -14.29 -7.09
C ALA A 375 -5.36 -14.59 -5.66
N PHE A 376 -6.53 -15.18 -5.52
CA PHE A 376 -7.06 -15.63 -4.22
C PHE A 376 -6.20 -16.69 -3.55
N ALA A 377 -5.78 -17.72 -4.30
CA ALA A 377 -4.88 -18.74 -3.77
C ALA A 377 -3.57 -18.12 -3.30
N LYS A 378 -3.05 -17.13 -4.03
CA LYS A 378 -1.85 -16.38 -3.64
C LYS A 378 -2.07 -15.57 -2.35
N LEU A 379 -3.20 -14.86 -2.22
CA LEU A 379 -3.54 -14.11 -1.01
C LEU A 379 -3.69 -14.99 0.22
N LYS A 380 -4.40 -16.12 0.08
CA LYS A 380 -4.54 -17.10 1.16
C LYS A 380 -3.19 -17.71 1.55
N SER A 381 -2.34 -17.97 0.57
CA SER A 381 -0.97 -18.41 0.79
C SER A 381 -0.14 -17.33 1.50
N ASP A 382 -0.24 -16.05 1.09
CA ASP A 382 0.48 -14.94 1.72
C ASP A 382 0.13 -14.81 3.21
N ALA A 383 -1.16 -14.84 3.56
CA ALA A 383 -1.61 -14.81 4.95
C ALA A 383 -1.13 -16.02 5.76
N SER A 384 -1.11 -17.20 5.15
CA SER A 384 -0.58 -18.41 5.78
C SER A 384 0.92 -18.32 6.02
N LEU A 385 1.69 -17.79 5.08
CA LEU A 385 3.15 -17.61 5.22
C LEU A 385 3.48 -16.55 6.27
N GLU A 386 2.70 -15.48 6.36
CA GLU A 386 2.87 -14.46 7.39
C GLU A 386 2.61 -15.05 8.79
N LYS A 387 1.50 -15.77 8.96
CA LYS A 387 1.18 -16.48 10.21
C LYS A 387 2.31 -17.42 10.61
N LYS A 388 2.81 -18.22 9.66
CA LYS A 388 3.92 -19.14 9.88
C LYS A 388 5.20 -18.42 10.34
N ALA A 389 5.56 -17.30 9.70
CA ALA A 389 6.70 -16.50 10.10
C ALA A 389 6.54 -15.92 11.52
N MET A 390 5.33 -15.46 11.86
CA MET A 390 5.02 -14.96 13.21
C MET A 390 5.16 -16.07 14.28
N GLU A 391 4.62 -17.24 14.02
CA GLU A 391 4.71 -18.41 14.93
C GLU A 391 6.17 -18.85 15.13
N TRP A 392 6.97 -18.84 14.07
CA TRP A 392 8.38 -19.19 14.14
C TRP A 392 9.18 -18.22 15.00
N VAL A 393 8.99 -16.91 14.80
CA VAL A 393 9.68 -15.89 15.60
C VAL A 393 9.17 -15.83 17.03
N ALA A 394 7.87 -16.04 17.26
CA ALA A 394 7.30 -16.10 18.60
C ALA A 394 7.94 -17.22 19.46
N SER A 395 8.33 -18.34 18.84
CA SER A 395 9.01 -19.44 19.56
C SER A 395 10.43 -19.10 20.04
N LEU A 396 11.03 -18.01 19.57
CA LEU A 396 12.34 -17.52 20.02
C LEU A 396 12.26 -16.69 21.31
N ASN A 397 11.06 -16.32 21.77
CA ASN A 397 10.80 -15.52 22.96
C ASN A 397 11.66 -14.23 23.03
N LEU A 398 11.70 -13.47 21.93
CA LEU A 398 12.49 -12.24 21.86
C LEU A 398 11.82 -11.13 22.69
N ASP A 399 12.59 -10.49 23.58
CA ASP A 399 12.12 -9.37 24.41
C ASP A 399 11.98 -8.05 23.64
N ASP A 400 12.60 -7.95 22.44
CA ASP A 400 12.61 -6.74 21.59
C ASP A 400 11.60 -6.87 20.45
N GLU A 401 10.49 -6.12 20.56
CA GLU A 401 9.43 -6.09 19.53
C GLU A 401 9.93 -5.67 18.14
N LYS A 402 10.96 -4.79 18.07
CA LYS A 402 11.51 -4.34 16.77
C LYS A 402 12.30 -5.45 16.09
N LYS A 403 13.15 -6.14 16.86
CA LYS A 403 13.89 -7.31 16.37
C LYS A 403 12.95 -8.41 15.93
N SER A 404 11.93 -8.69 16.74
CA SER A 404 10.88 -9.66 16.42
C SER A 404 10.17 -9.31 15.11
N GLY A 405 9.71 -8.07 14.94
CA GLY A 405 9.04 -7.61 13.72
C GLY A 405 9.93 -7.68 12.48
N PHE A 406 11.21 -7.33 12.60
CA PHE A 406 12.18 -7.43 11.52
C PHE A 406 12.45 -8.89 11.11
N ALA A 407 12.62 -9.79 12.09
CA ALA A 407 12.79 -11.23 11.82
C ALA A 407 11.56 -11.83 11.12
N VAL A 408 10.33 -11.52 11.60
CA VAL A 408 9.09 -11.94 10.93
C VAL A 408 9.06 -11.48 9.48
N THR A 409 9.35 -10.21 9.22
CA THR A 409 9.34 -9.65 7.86
C THR A 409 10.37 -10.36 6.97
N THR A 410 11.56 -10.61 7.49
CA THR A 410 12.65 -11.28 6.76
C THR A 410 12.23 -12.70 6.35
N ILE A 411 11.69 -13.49 7.28
CA ILE A 411 11.22 -14.85 7.05
C ILE A 411 10.05 -14.86 6.07
N TYR A 412 9.06 -14.01 6.28
CA TYR A 412 7.89 -13.91 5.40
C TYR A 412 8.28 -13.59 3.96
N ASN A 413 9.17 -12.62 3.75
CA ASN A 413 9.62 -12.25 2.40
C ASN A 413 10.38 -13.40 1.72
N HIS A 414 11.20 -14.14 2.46
CA HIS A 414 11.88 -15.33 1.93
C HIS A 414 10.88 -16.42 1.53
N LEU A 415 9.95 -16.78 2.42
CA LEU A 415 8.92 -17.78 2.15
C LEU A 415 8.08 -17.42 0.90
N ARG A 416 7.75 -16.14 0.72
CA ARG A 416 7.07 -15.66 -0.48
C ARG A 416 7.92 -15.83 -1.73
N GLN A 417 9.19 -15.41 -1.69
CA GLN A 417 10.08 -15.51 -2.85
C GLN A 417 10.28 -16.97 -3.26
N VAL A 418 10.45 -17.87 -2.31
CA VAL A 418 10.54 -19.32 -2.57
C VAL A 418 9.25 -19.85 -3.21
N ARG A 419 8.09 -19.55 -2.63
CA ARG A 419 6.80 -19.97 -3.22
C ARG A 419 6.59 -19.40 -4.63
N ASP A 420 6.87 -18.11 -4.82
CA ASP A 420 6.68 -17.45 -6.11
C ASP A 420 7.64 -18.05 -7.15
N TRP A 421 8.88 -18.35 -6.76
CA TRP A 421 9.82 -19.09 -7.60
C TRP A 421 9.27 -20.45 -8.05
N HIS A 422 8.79 -21.27 -7.12
CA HIS A 422 8.20 -22.58 -7.44
C HIS A 422 6.99 -22.47 -8.37
N ASN A 423 6.13 -21.45 -8.15
CA ASN A 423 4.98 -21.21 -9.02
C ASN A 423 5.39 -20.83 -10.44
N ASP A 424 6.45 -20.04 -10.59
CA ASP A 424 6.94 -19.56 -11.88
C ASP A 424 7.84 -20.61 -12.59
N HIS A 425 8.43 -21.56 -11.82
CA HIS A 425 9.34 -22.61 -12.30
C HIS A 425 8.87 -24.00 -11.85
N PRO A 426 7.65 -24.43 -12.23
CA PRO A 426 7.19 -25.78 -11.89
C PRO A 426 8.09 -26.83 -12.55
N TYR A 427 8.15 -28.03 -11.98
CA TYR A 427 8.96 -29.13 -12.49
C TYR A 427 8.73 -29.43 -13.99
N THR A 428 7.57 -29.06 -14.51
CA THR A 428 7.21 -29.22 -15.92
C THR A 428 8.04 -28.32 -16.86
N THR A 429 8.68 -27.27 -16.34
CA THR A 429 9.61 -26.43 -17.10
C THR A 429 10.97 -27.08 -17.33
N ILE A 430 11.31 -28.11 -16.53
CA ILE A 430 12.52 -28.92 -16.72
C ILE A 430 12.24 -29.96 -17.78
N PRO A 431 13.02 -30.04 -18.87
CA PRO A 431 12.84 -31.05 -19.93
C PRO A 431 12.84 -32.47 -19.36
N ALA A 432 12.08 -33.36 -19.99
CA ALA A 432 12.21 -34.78 -19.71
C ALA A 432 13.63 -35.22 -20.11
N GLY A 433 14.34 -35.83 -19.17
CA GLY A 433 15.72 -36.23 -19.33
C GLY A 433 15.96 -37.58 -18.67
N ILE A 434 17.21 -38.08 -18.80
CA ILE A 434 17.65 -39.30 -18.14
C ILE A 434 18.59 -38.94 -16.99
N ASN A 435 18.35 -39.51 -15.82
CA ASN A 435 19.24 -39.40 -14.69
C ASN A 435 20.58 -40.04 -15.03
N PRO A 436 21.70 -39.33 -15.07
CA PRO A 436 23.00 -39.86 -15.51
C PRO A 436 23.56 -40.96 -14.60
N THR A 437 23.11 -41.00 -13.33
CA THR A 437 23.55 -42.00 -12.36
C THR A 437 22.78 -43.30 -12.47
N THR A 438 21.47 -43.21 -12.71
CA THR A 438 20.59 -44.40 -12.73
C THR A 438 20.25 -44.90 -14.12
N GLY A 439 20.48 -44.09 -15.15
CA GLY A 439 20.10 -44.39 -16.56
C GLY A 439 18.58 -44.44 -16.79
N LYS A 440 17.77 -44.02 -15.81
CA LYS A 440 16.30 -44.00 -15.90
C LYS A 440 15.77 -42.60 -16.19
N PRO A 441 14.55 -42.45 -16.72
CA PRO A 441 13.91 -41.15 -16.85
C PRO A 441 13.86 -40.41 -15.53
N LEU A 442 14.09 -39.07 -15.56
CA LEU A 442 13.97 -38.22 -14.38
C LEU A 442 12.55 -38.30 -13.80
N THR A 443 12.47 -38.57 -12.53
CA THR A 443 11.23 -38.55 -11.76
C THR A 443 10.74 -37.09 -11.56
N GLN A 444 9.48 -36.95 -11.18
CA GLN A 444 8.95 -35.62 -10.78
C GLN A 444 9.82 -34.95 -9.71
N LEU A 445 10.17 -35.70 -8.66
CA LEU A 445 10.99 -35.19 -7.56
C LEU A 445 12.38 -34.72 -8.03
N GLU A 446 13.04 -35.47 -8.90
CA GLU A 446 14.34 -35.07 -9.45
C GLU A 446 14.23 -33.80 -10.29
N ARG A 447 13.15 -33.64 -11.04
CA ARG A 447 12.88 -32.42 -11.81
C ARG A 447 12.53 -31.22 -10.91
N GLU A 448 11.84 -31.44 -9.79
CA GLU A 448 11.61 -30.43 -8.74
C GLU A 448 12.94 -29.97 -8.14
N ILE A 449 13.83 -30.90 -7.76
CA ILE A 449 15.15 -30.59 -7.23
C ILE A 449 16.00 -29.78 -8.22
N ILE A 450 15.94 -30.12 -9.52
CA ILE A 450 16.65 -29.36 -10.55
C ILE A 450 16.09 -27.94 -10.68
N ALA A 451 14.76 -27.78 -10.67
CA ALA A 451 14.12 -26.47 -10.71
C ALA A 451 14.53 -25.63 -9.48
N ASP A 452 14.54 -26.23 -8.30
CA ASP A 452 14.91 -25.58 -7.04
C ASP A 452 16.38 -25.15 -7.03
N SER A 453 17.28 -25.99 -7.57
CA SER A 453 18.71 -25.67 -7.65
C SER A 453 19.03 -24.47 -8.54
N ALA A 454 18.12 -24.08 -9.41
CA ALA A 454 18.22 -22.90 -10.27
C ALA A 454 17.75 -21.61 -9.59
N MET A 455 17.21 -21.68 -8.35
CA MET A 455 16.82 -20.50 -7.59
C MET A 455 18.03 -19.57 -7.36
N PRO A 456 17.89 -18.25 -7.58
CA PRO A 456 18.97 -17.31 -7.36
C PRO A 456 19.48 -17.36 -5.91
N LYS A 457 20.80 -17.49 -5.72
CA LYS A 457 21.45 -17.55 -4.39
C LYS A 457 21.13 -16.35 -3.51
N GLU A 458 20.90 -15.19 -4.13
CA GLU A 458 20.54 -13.95 -3.47
C GLU A 458 19.24 -14.05 -2.66
N VAL A 459 18.35 -14.99 -2.98
CA VAL A 459 17.14 -15.24 -2.19
C VAL A 459 17.49 -15.74 -0.81
N HIS A 460 18.40 -16.71 -0.73
CA HIS A 460 18.90 -17.25 0.53
C HIS A 460 19.84 -16.29 1.26
N GLU A 461 20.74 -15.64 0.54
CA GLU A 461 21.66 -14.66 1.10
C GLU A 461 20.93 -13.51 1.80
N ARG A 462 19.82 -13.02 1.23
CA ARG A 462 18.97 -12.00 1.85
C ARG A 462 18.33 -12.49 3.15
N LEU A 463 17.86 -13.74 3.20
CA LEU A 463 17.35 -14.33 4.43
C LEU A 463 18.43 -14.32 5.50
N MET A 464 19.61 -14.91 5.21
CA MET A 464 20.71 -15.06 6.17
C MET A 464 21.20 -13.71 6.68
N LYS A 465 21.41 -12.75 5.78
CA LYS A 465 21.80 -11.38 6.12
C LYS A 465 20.76 -10.68 6.99
N GLY A 466 19.48 -10.87 6.69
CA GLY A 466 18.39 -10.28 7.46
C GLY A 466 18.26 -10.88 8.86
N LEU A 467 18.33 -12.20 8.99
CA LEU A 467 18.27 -12.88 10.29
C LEU A 467 19.45 -12.52 11.18
N ARG A 468 20.70 -12.62 10.68
CA ARG A 468 21.92 -12.29 11.41
C ARG A 468 22.03 -10.84 11.85
N ARG A 469 21.24 -9.95 11.27
CA ARG A 469 21.18 -8.55 11.71
C ARG A 469 20.51 -8.37 13.08
N VAL A 470 19.61 -9.27 13.46
CA VAL A 470 18.75 -9.09 14.64
C VAL A 470 18.69 -10.30 15.57
N LEU A 471 19.17 -11.47 15.14
CA LEU A 471 19.18 -12.71 15.89
C LEU A 471 20.61 -13.19 16.18
N THR A 472 20.78 -13.98 17.23
CA THR A 472 22.03 -14.73 17.48
C THR A 472 22.15 -15.91 16.52
N GLU A 473 23.33 -16.51 16.38
CA GLU A 473 23.51 -17.68 15.50
C GLU A 473 22.65 -18.87 15.99
N GLU A 474 22.50 -19.08 17.29
CA GLU A 474 21.63 -20.12 17.84
C GLU A 474 20.15 -19.90 17.48
N GLN A 475 19.71 -18.63 17.49
CA GLN A 475 18.34 -18.26 17.09
C GLN A 475 18.16 -18.41 15.58
N VAL A 476 19.18 -18.09 14.79
CA VAL A 476 19.18 -18.32 13.34
C VAL A 476 19.03 -19.81 13.04
N GLU A 477 19.83 -20.66 13.72
CA GLU A 477 19.72 -22.13 13.58
C GLU A 477 18.30 -22.64 13.92
N GLN A 478 17.70 -22.16 15.02
CA GLN A 478 16.34 -22.52 15.38
C GLN A 478 15.31 -22.15 14.29
N ILE A 479 15.51 -21.04 13.58
CA ILE A 479 14.66 -20.69 12.45
C ILE A 479 14.93 -21.61 11.25
N LEU A 480 16.20 -21.90 10.94
CA LEU A 480 16.55 -22.81 9.83
C LEU A 480 16.00 -24.22 10.04
N ASP A 481 16.02 -24.72 11.27
CA ASP A 481 15.39 -26.01 11.61
C ASP A 481 13.89 -26.03 11.29
N LYS A 482 13.20 -24.89 11.43
CA LYS A 482 11.78 -24.80 11.06
C LYS A 482 11.56 -24.84 9.55
N TYR A 483 12.50 -24.37 8.74
CA TYR A 483 12.44 -24.53 7.29
C TYR A 483 12.56 -25.98 6.86
N THR A 484 13.40 -26.76 7.54
CA THR A 484 13.62 -28.18 7.26
C THR A 484 12.61 -29.10 7.94
N VAL A 485 11.66 -28.56 8.73
CA VAL A 485 10.66 -29.31 9.50
C VAL A 485 11.35 -30.35 10.44
N GLY A 486 12.51 -29.98 11.01
CA GLY A 486 13.29 -30.87 11.88
C GLY A 486 13.94 -32.04 11.15
N LYS A 487 14.02 -32.02 9.81
CA LYS A 487 14.65 -33.10 9.02
C LYS A 487 16.10 -33.32 9.39
N VAL A 488 16.83 -32.26 9.77
CA VAL A 488 18.23 -32.37 10.21
C VAL A 488 18.32 -33.29 11.44
N ALA A 489 17.52 -33.03 12.47
CA ALA A 489 17.49 -33.85 13.69
C ALA A 489 16.99 -35.28 13.39
N PHE A 490 15.97 -35.43 12.55
CA PHE A 490 15.47 -36.74 12.14
C PHE A 490 16.52 -37.53 11.34
N THR A 491 17.20 -36.89 10.40
CA THR A 491 18.24 -37.53 9.59
C THR A 491 19.45 -37.89 10.45
N MET A 492 19.87 -37.01 11.36
CA MET A 492 20.94 -37.32 12.32
C MET A 492 20.59 -38.52 13.19
N LYS A 493 19.35 -38.59 13.71
CA LYS A 493 18.90 -39.77 14.48
C LYS A 493 18.98 -41.05 13.66
N GLY A 494 18.60 -41.00 12.37
CA GLY A 494 18.77 -42.12 11.45
C GLY A 494 20.23 -42.53 11.26
N TYR A 495 21.14 -41.58 11.12
CA TYR A 495 22.58 -41.88 11.03
C TYR A 495 23.12 -42.50 12.30
N GLN A 496 22.72 -42.01 13.49
CA GLN A 496 23.11 -42.57 14.78
C GLN A 496 22.56 -43.98 15.02
N GLU A 497 21.37 -44.28 14.49
CA GLU A 497 20.80 -45.64 14.55
C GLU A 497 21.54 -46.64 13.65
N ILE A 498 22.09 -46.16 12.51
CA ILE A 498 22.86 -46.97 11.55
C ILE A 498 24.32 -47.11 12.00
N VAL A 499 24.91 -46.09 12.60
CA VAL A 499 26.29 -46.03 13.08
C VAL A 499 26.28 -45.64 14.56
N PRO A 500 26.04 -46.61 15.49
CA PRO A 500 25.90 -46.33 16.92
C PRO A 500 27.15 -45.77 17.59
N ASP A 501 28.34 -46.05 17.02
CA ASP A 501 29.65 -45.65 17.55
C ASP A 501 30.19 -44.38 16.91
N MET A 502 29.31 -43.53 16.33
CA MET A 502 29.70 -42.28 15.70
C MET A 502 30.40 -41.36 16.70
N THR A 503 31.56 -40.87 16.33
CA THR A 503 32.31 -39.91 17.13
C THR A 503 31.68 -38.52 17.15
N GLU A 504 32.06 -37.68 18.11
CA GLU A 504 31.59 -36.29 18.16
C GLU A 504 32.01 -35.50 16.90
N GLU A 505 33.20 -35.76 16.35
CA GLU A 505 33.73 -35.14 15.14
C GLU A 505 32.91 -35.54 13.89
N GLU A 506 32.60 -36.83 13.74
CA GLU A 506 31.75 -37.33 12.66
C GLU A 506 30.34 -36.78 12.76
N THR A 507 29.80 -36.74 13.98
CA THR A 507 28.47 -36.13 14.24
C THR A 507 28.46 -34.66 13.85
N ALA A 508 29.48 -33.90 14.25
CA ALA A 508 29.60 -32.47 13.90
C ALA A 508 29.74 -32.27 12.38
N PHE A 509 30.56 -33.10 11.72
CA PHE A 509 30.76 -33.04 10.26
C PHE A 509 29.45 -33.31 9.51
N ILE A 510 28.72 -34.36 9.88
CA ILE A 510 27.44 -34.70 9.24
C ILE A 510 26.40 -33.61 9.48
N LEU A 511 26.33 -33.07 10.72
CA LEU A 511 25.45 -31.95 11.05
C LEU A 511 25.75 -30.72 10.20
N GLU A 512 27.01 -30.42 9.95
CA GLU A 512 27.42 -29.30 9.10
C GLU A 512 27.01 -29.50 7.63
N GLN A 513 27.05 -30.75 7.13
CA GLN A 513 26.62 -31.07 5.77
C GLN A 513 25.09 -31.16 5.61
N LEU A 514 24.34 -31.37 6.69
CA LEU A 514 22.87 -31.43 6.70
C LEU A 514 22.21 -30.05 6.86
N LYS A 515 22.97 -29.09 7.40
CA LYS A 515 22.54 -27.69 7.59
C LYS A 515 22.77 -26.88 6.34
#